data_a3de618cbe811a5dceda15321b7117de
#
_entry.id   a3de618cbe811a5dceda15321b7117de
#
_cell.length_a   1.000
_cell.length_b   1.000
_cell.length_c   1.000
_cell.angle_alpha   90.00
_cell.angle_beta   90.00
_cell.angle_gamma   90.00
#
_symmetry.space_group_name_H-M   'P 1'
#
loop_
_entity.id
_entity.type
_entity.pdbx_description
1 polymer ?
#
loop_
_entity_poly.entity_id
_entity_poly.type
_entity_poly.pdbx_seq_one_letter_code
_entity_poly.pdbx_strand_id
1 'polypeptide(L)'
;LREYYRELSVVLLDICMPVCDGFEFLRRRNTDKVLSTIPVIVMTGSNSKDAEIQCLDLGAVDFIPKPYNFKIVMGRINSVIKLRESVLTLTAVEHDELTGIYTRQAFFYHAKVLLKAKAEEKFHLVVADIRDFKLINSSYGDKIGDQVLCYLARTYAKMMPHGLISRYGSDQFVCLAYGDMDLSLDIMKRVTEEIAENAPIPNLMVKYGIYEDIDISLPVSVICDRGFMAIRSIRDNYENS
;
A
#
# COMPACT_ATOMS: atom_id res chain seq x y z
N LEU A 1 -3.72 13.73 23.28
CA LEU A 1 -3.25 13.48 21.90
C LEU A 1 -3.98 12.31 21.26
N ARG A 2 -4.11 11.16 21.94
CA ARG A 2 -4.75 9.96 21.41
C ARG A 2 -6.23 10.14 21.06
N GLU A 3 -6.93 11.04 21.71
CA GLU A 3 -8.34 11.36 21.45
C GLU A 3 -8.51 12.18 20.16
N TYR A 4 -7.55 13.08 19.86
CA TYR A 4 -7.61 14.04 18.75
C TYR A 4 -6.62 13.73 17.61
N TYR A 5 -5.99 12.56 17.59
CA TYR A 5 -4.89 12.28 16.66
C TYR A 5 -5.25 12.48 15.18
N ARG A 6 -6.51 12.25 14.81
CA ARG A 6 -6.99 12.42 13.43
C ARG A 6 -7.10 13.87 12.99
N GLU A 7 -7.23 14.77 13.95
CA GLU A 7 -7.40 16.22 13.72
C GLU A 7 -6.05 16.96 13.78
N LEU A 8 -5.00 16.30 14.29
CA LEU A 8 -3.70 16.93 14.49
C LEU A 8 -2.84 16.81 13.23
N SER A 9 -2.47 17.95 12.65
CA SER A 9 -1.54 18.03 11.51
C SER A 9 -0.08 18.09 11.95
N VAL A 10 0.22 18.74 13.08
CA VAL A 10 1.55 18.91 13.66
C VAL A 10 1.44 19.21 15.16
N VAL A 11 2.44 18.84 15.94
CA VAL A 11 2.55 19.19 17.36
C VAL A 11 3.72 20.14 17.55
N LEU A 12 3.49 21.25 18.22
CA LEU A 12 4.56 22.11 18.74
C LEU A 12 4.84 21.73 20.17
N LEU A 13 6.06 21.30 20.46
CA LEU A 13 6.47 20.78 21.76
C LEU A 13 7.51 21.64 22.40
N ASP A 14 7.24 22.19 23.57
CA ASP A 14 8.28 22.81 24.41
C ASP A 14 9.09 21.71 25.13
N ILE A 15 10.41 21.83 25.18
CA ILE A 15 11.25 20.90 25.93
C ILE A 15 11.09 21.12 27.43
N CYS A 16 11.08 22.38 27.85
CA CYS A 16 11.06 22.72 29.28
C CYS A 16 9.62 22.77 29.81
N MET A 17 9.10 21.63 30.21
CA MET A 17 7.77 21.52 30.83
C MET A 17 7.88 20.92 32.25
N PRO A 18 7.05 21.35 33.23
CA PRO A 18 7.28 21.05 34.65
C PRO A 18 6.99 19.61 35.10
N VAL A 19 6.19 18.82 34.37
CA VAL A 19 5.75 17.48 34.79
C VAL A 19 6.33 16.38 33.92
N CYS A 20 6.42 16.62 32.61
CA CYS A 20 6.99 15.72 31.64
C CYS A 20 7.78 16.57 30.67
N ASP A 21 9.10 16.35 30.59
CA ASP A 21 9.91 17.10 29.66
C ASP A 21 9.65 16.67 28.19
N GLY A 22 10.05 17.49 27.22
CA GLY A 22 9.81 17.23 25.83
C GLY A 22 10.53 15.96 25.33
N PHE A 23 11.66 15.59 25.91
CA PHE A 23 12.38 14.36 25.54
C PHE A 23 11.61 13.11 25.96
N GLU A 24 11.06 13.10 27.16
CA GLU A 24 10.23 12.00 27.66
C GLU A 24 8.95 11.87 26.83
N PHE A 25 8.35 13.01 26.45
CA PHE A 25 7.18 13.02 25.54
C PHE A 25 7.53 12.35 24.20
N LEU A 26 8.69 12.69 23.57
CA LEU A 26 9.12 12.10 22.30
C LEU A 26 9.35 10.59 22.45
N ARG A 27 9.99 10.14 23.52
CA ARG A 27 10.19 8.69 23.77
C ARG A 27 8.86 7.96 23.87
N ARG A 28 7.91 8.45 24.67
CA ARG A 28 6.59 7.83 24.83
C ARG A 28 5.78 7.83 23.54
N ARG A 29 5.80 8.93 22.77
CA ARG A 29 5.16 9.02 21.48
C ARG A 29 5.68 7.94 20.52
N ASN A 30 6.97 7.72 20.47
CA ASN A 30 7.59 6.75 19.56
C ASN A 30 7.21 5.29 19.85
N THR A 31 6.77 4.97 21.06
CA THR A 31 6.25 3.63 21.40
C THR A 31 4.81 3.41 20.92
N ASP A 32 4.08 4.47 20.55
CA ASP A 32 2.71 4.39 20.06
C ASP A 32 2.69 4.50 18.53
N LYS A 33 2.28 3.42 17.85
CA LYS A 33 2.24 3.34 16.37
C LYS A 33 1.39 4.43 15.71
N VAL A 34 0.37 4.93 16.40
CA VAL A 34 -0.52 5.97 15.88
C VAL A 34 0.09 7.34 16.12
N LEU A 35 0.50 7.62 17.35
CA LEU A 35 1.07 8.92 17.70
C LEU A 35 2.42 9.18 17.04
N SER A 36 3.20 8.13 16.74
CA SER A 36 4.47 8.24 16.03
C SER A 36 4.34 8.82 14.61
N THR A 37 3.16 8.74 14.00
CA THR A 37 2.91 9.31 12.67
C THR A 37 2.67 10.82 12.66
N ILE A 38 2.41 11.44 13.83
CA ILE A 38 2.15 12.89 13.92
C ILE A 38 3.48 13.62 14.01
N PRO A 39 3.81 14.55 13.09
CA PRO A 39 5.08 15.28 13.14
C PRO A 39 5.13 16.19 14.37
N VAL A 40 6.31 16.26 14.97
CA VAL A 40 6.57 17.13 16.15
C VAL A 40 7.68 18.11 15.80
N ILE A 41 7.41 19.41 15.99
CA ILE A 41 8.40 20.47 15.93
C ILE A 41 8.70 20.88 17.37
N VAL A 42 9.96 20.82 17.75
CA VAL A 42 10.40 21.12 19.12
C VAL A 42 10.74 22.61 19.27
N MET A 43 10.24 23.25 20.32
CA MET A 43 10.61 24.60 20.70
C MET A 43 11.63 24.53 21.85
N THR A 44 12.86 25.00 21.60
CA THR A 44 13.96 24.92 22.56
C THR A 44 14.40 26.34 23.02
N GLY A 45 14.62 26.49 24.33
CA GLY A 45 15.23 27.69 24.89
C GLY A 45 16.76 27.59 25.06
N SER A 46 17.33 26.43 24.76
CA SER A 46 18.76 26.16 24.89
C SER A 46 19.46 26.34 23.54
N ASN A 47 20.54 27.14 23.52
CA ASN A 47 21.45 27.22 22.35
C ASN A 47 22.40 26.00 22.30
N SER A 48 22.12 24.93 23.01
CA SER A 48 22.92 23.71 23.01
C SER A 48 22.63 22.89 21.75
N LYS A 49 23.61 22.78 20.87
CA LYS A 49 23.56 21.90 19.69
C LYS A 49 23.26 20.46 20.05
N ASP A 50 23.68 20.01 21.25
CA ASP A 50 23.45 18.65 21.73
C ASP A 50 21.95 18.39 21.98
N ALA A 51 21.21 19.38 22.52
CA ALA A 51 19.77 19.27 22.72
C ALA A 51 19.00 19.22 21.38
N GLU A 52 19.46 19.97 20.38
CA GLU A 52 18.87 19.94 19.02
C GLU A 52 19.08 18.58 18.35
N ILE A 53 20.32 18.05 18.40
CA ILE A 53 20.65 16.71 17.87
C ILE A 53 19.80 15.63 18.57
N GLN A 54 19.74 15.68 19.92
CA GLN A 54 18.96 14.72 20.69
C GLN A 54 17.47 14.73 20.35
N CYS A 55 16.89 15.91 20.07
CA CYS A 55 15.49 16.01 19.63
C CYS A 55 15.27 15.32 18.28
N LEU A 56 16.16 15.53 17.32
CA LEU A 56 16.09 14.93 16.00
C LEU A 56 16.25 13.40 16.09
N ASP A 57 17.23 12.92 16.90
CA ASP A 57 17.42 11.49 17.14
C ASP A 57 16.19 10.83 17.79
N LEU A 58 15.44 11.57 18.60
CA LEU A 58 14.19 11.15 19.19
C LEU A 58 12.98 11.34 18.27
N GLY A 59 13.21 11.64 16.98
CA GLY A 59 12.17 11.66 15.95
C GLY A 59 11.37 12.97 15.87
N ALA A 60 11.89 14.09 16.39
CA ALA A 60 11.36 15.40 16.02
C ALA A 60 11.68 15.69 14.55
N VAL A 61 10.74 16.28 13.82
CA VAL A 61 10.94 16.60 12.39
C VAL A 61 11.68 17.92 12.18
N ASP A 62 11.65 18.82 13.16
CA ASP A 62 12.32 20.11 13.14
C ASP A 62 12.41 20.69 14.56
N PHE A 63 13.18 21.74 14.74
CA PHE A 63 13.26 22.52 15.99
C PHE A 63 13.23 24.02 15.73
N ILE A 64 12.77 24.78 16.73
CA ILE A 64 12.67 26.25 16.70
C ILE A 64 13.30 26.81 17.97
N PRO A 65 14.45 27.52 17.87
CA PRO A 65 15.08 28.14 19.04
C PRO A 65 14.26 29.35 19.53
N LYS A 66 14.19 29.52 20.85
CA LYS A 66 13.65 30.73 21.52
C LYS A 66 14.78 31.80 21.64
N PRO A 67 14.47 33.07 21.51
CA PRO A 67 13.20 33.68 21.12
C PRO A 67 12.88 33.47 19.64
N TYR A 68 11.65 33.15 19.29
CA TYR A 68 11.22 32.84 17.94
C TYR A 68 10.46 33.98 17.26
N ASN A 69 10.66 34.11 15.96
CA ASN A 69 9.85 34.98 15.09
C ASN A 69 8.64 34.23 14.59
N PHE A 70 7.44 34.79 14.79
CA PHE A 70 6.18 34.17 14.38
C PHE A 70 6.14 33.78 12.89
N LYS A 71 6.70 34.59 12.01
CA LYS A 71 6.76 34.28 10.57
C LYS A 71 7.61 33.05 10.29
N ILE A 72 8.71 32.86 11.02
CA ILE A 72 9.58 31.69 10.90
C ILE A 72 8.85 30.44 11.41
N VAL A 73 8.19 30.55 12.57
CA VAL A 73 7.39 29.46 13.13
C VAL A 73 6.32 28.99 12.15
N MET A 74 5.53 29.93 11.60
CA MET A 74 4.49 29.61 10.63
C MET A 74 5.06 29.05 9.33
N GLY A 75 6.20 29.52 8.88
CA GLY A 75 6.90 28.98 7.70
C GLY A 75 7.27 27.51 7.89
N ARG A 76 7.86 27.14 9.04
CA ARG A 76 8.24 25.76 9.38
C ARG A 76 7.02 24.85 9.52
N ILE A 77 5.99 25.30 10.24
CA ILE A 77 4.71 24.57 10.36
C ILE A 77 4.13 24.28 8.98
N ASN A 78 4.00 25.29 8.12
CA ASN A 78 3.45 25.12 6.78
C ASN A 78 4.28 24.17 5.91
N SER A 79 5.61 24.18 6.06
CA SER A 79 6.50 23.27 5.33
C SER A 79 6.28 21.82 5.77
N VAL A 80 6.15 21.56 7.08
CA VAL A 80 5.89 20.22 7.62
C VAL A 80 4.51 19.73 7.22
N ILE A 81 3.48 20.59 7.27
CA ILE A 81 2.10 20.23 6.84
C ILE A 81 2.10 19.89 5.35
N LYS A 82 2.69 20.73 4.48
CA LYS A 82 2.77 20.46 3.04
C LYS A 82 3.49 19.15 2.72
N LEU A 83 4.60 18.88 3.41
CA LEU A 83 5.32 17.62 3.22
C LEU A 83 4.44 16.43 3.60
N ARG A 84 3.74 16.48 4.74
CA ARG A 84 2.81 15.45 5.19
C ARG A 84 1.68 15.25 4.19
N GLU A 85 1.03 16.31 3.73
CA GLU A 85 -0.03 16.25 2.72
C GLU A 85 0.46 15.64 1.41
N SER A 86 1.67 16.00 0.98
CA SER A 86 2.29 15.41 -0.22
C SER A 86 2.53 13.91 -0.05
N VAL A 87 3.03 13.46 1.10
CA VAL A 87 3.22 12.04 1.40
C VAL A 87 1.88 11.30 1.43
N LEU A 88 0.85 11.86 2.09
CA LEU A 88 -0.48 11.27 2.14
C LEU A 88 -1.11 11.17 0.73
N THR A 89 -0.93 12.21 -0.09
CA THR A 89 -1.40 12.21 -1.48
C THR A 89 -0.67 11.15 -2.32
N LEU A 90 0.65 11.01 -2.16
CA LEU A 90 1.44 9.97 -2.83
C LEU A 90 0.98 8.58 -2.38
N THR A 91 0.76 8.36 -1.08
CA THR A 91 0.30 7.07 -0.55
C THR A 91 -1.11 6.73 -1.04
N ALA A 92 -2.02 7.71 -1.11
CA ALA A 92 -3.36 7.52 -1.65
C ALA A 92 -3.36 7.22 -3.17
N VAL A 93 -2.35 7.70 -3.91
CA VAL A 93 -2.17 7.36 -5.33
C VAL A 93 -1.53 5.98 -5.49
N GLU A 94 -0.67 5.56 -4.55
CA GLU A 94 0.03 4.27 -4.62
C GLU A 94 -0.84 3.08 -4.24
N HIS A 95 -1.71 3.23 -3.25
CA HIS A 95 -2.50 2.11 -2.71
C HIS A 95 -4.00 2.33 -2.90
N ASP A 96 -4.69 1.25 -3.25
CA ASP A 96 -6.15 1.21 -3.30
C ASP A 96 -6.74 1.32 -1.90
N GLU A 97 -7.62 2.29 -1.68
CA GLU A 97 -8.17 2.63 -0.36
C GLU A 97 -8.92 1.47 0.30
N LEU A 98 -9.57 0.63 -0.50
CA LEU A 98 -10.35 -0.49 0.01
C LEU A 98 -9.47 -1.69 0.38
N THR A 99 -8.56 -2.07 -0.50
CA THR A 99 -7.81 -3.33 -0.40
C THR A 99 -6.42 -3.18 0.19
N GLY A 100 -5.85 -1.95 0.17
CA GLY A 100 -4.51 -1.63 0.65
C GLY A 100 -3.36 -2.12 -0.23
N ILE A 101 -3.63 -2.84 -1.32
CA ILE A 101 -2.61 -3.22 -2.32
C ILE A 101 -2.38 -2.10 -3.32
N TYR A 102 -1.39 -2.22 -4.20
CA TYR A 102 -1.09 -1.17 -5.17
C TYR A 102 -2.27 -0.84 -6.09
N THR A 103 -2.39 0.44 -6.45
CA THR A 103 -3.23 0.86 -7.58
C THR A 103 -2.60 0.42 -8.90
N ARG A 104 -3.37 0.43 -9.99
CA ARG A 104 -2.85 0.16 -11.34
C ARG A 104 -1.68 1.07 -11.72
N GLN A 105 -1.74 2.35 -11.36
CA GLN A 105 -0.67 3.32 -11.69
C GLN A 105 0.62 3.02 -10.92
N ALA A 106 0.51 2.76 -9.63
CA ALA A 106 1.64 2.38 -8.80
C ALA A 106 2.26 1.05 -9.27
N PHE A 107 1.44 0.08 -9.64
CA PHE A 107 1.91 -1.18 -10.19
C PHE A 107 2.78 -0.97 -11.44
N PHE A 108 2.36 -0.15 -12.40
CA PHE A 108 3.17 0.13 -13.59
C PHE A 108 4.52 0.75 -13.26
N TYR A 109 4.54 1.66 -12.29
CA TYR A 109 5.79 2.29 -11.86
C TYR A 109 6.73 1.29 -11.20
N HIS A 110 6.23 0.57 -10.18
CA HIS A 110 7.04 -0.38 -9.40
C HIS A 110 7.46 -1.60 -10.24
N ALA A 111 6.59 -2.11 -11.11
CA ALA A 111 6.92 -3.20 -12.03
C ALA A 111 8.07 -2.81 -12.96
N LYS A 112 8.03 -1.61 -13.55
CA LYS A 112 9.12 -1.12 -14.41
C LYS A 112 10.46 -1.03 -13.66
N VAL A 113 10.44 -0.60 -12.40
CA VAL A 113 11.65 -0.54 -11.55
C VAL A 113 12.14 -1.95 -11.23
N LEU A 114 11.23 -2.85 -10.82
CA LEU A 114 11.55 -4.21 -10.41
C LEU A 114 12.12 -5.04 -11.58
N LEU A 115 11.50 -4.99 -12.76
CA LEU A 115 11.97 -5.68 -13.96
C LEU A 115 13.40 -5.27 -14.37
N LYS A 116 13.74 -3.99 -14.18
CA LYS A 116 15.11 -3.49 -14.43
C LYS A 116 16.10 -3.91 -13.36
N ALA A 117 15.69 -3.87 -12.09
CA ALA A 117 16.58 -4.16 -10.96
C ALA A 117 16.92 -5.64 -10.86
N LYS A 118 16.07 -6.52 -11.37
CA LYS A 118 16.20 -7.97 -11.30
C LYS A 118 16.15 -8.63 -12.70
N ALA A 119 16.81 -8.02 -13.68
CA ALA A 119 16.75 -8.45 -15.08
C ALA A 119 17.24 -9.89 -15.33
N GLU A 120 18.00 -10.49 -14.43
CA GLU A 120 18.48 -11.87 -14.49
C GLU A 120 17.47 -12.90 -13.96
N GLU A 121 16.40 -12.42 -13.29
CA GLU A 121 15.38 -13.30 -12.72
C GLU A 121 14.30 -13.62 -13.75
N LYS A 122 13.69 -14.80 -13.60
CA LYS A 122 12.47 -15.14 -14.34
C LYS A 122 11.28 -14.43 -13.70
N PHE A 123 10.47 -13.82 -14.52
CA PHE A 123 9.26 -13.14 -14.07
C PHE A 123 8.01 -13.84 -14.59
N HIS A 124 6.98 -13.83 -13.76
CA HIS A 124 5.68 -14.41 -14.04
C HIS A 124 4.59 -13.39 -13.72
N LEU A 125 3.62 -13.27 -14.61
CA LEU A 125 2.43 -12.46 -14.38
C LEU A 125 1.22 -13.37 -14.19
N VAL A 126 0.51 -13.16 -13.09
CA VAL A 126 -0.80 -13.78 -12.85
C VAL A 126 -1.82 -12.66 -12.82
N VAL A 127 -2.82 -12.75 -13.67
CA VAL A 127 -3.98 -11.85 -13.64
C VAL A 127 -5.18 -12.62 -13.14
N ALA A 128 -6.04 -11.97 -12.36
CA ALA A 128 -7.24 -12.57 -11.80
C ALA A 128 -8.45 -11.66 -12.08
N ASP A 129 -9.58 -12.27 -12.40
CA ASP A 129 -10.84 -11.59 -12.71
C ASP A 129 -11.97 -12.33 -11.97
N ILE A 130 -12.71 -11.61 -11.13
CA ILE A 130 -13.83 -12.20 -10.37
C ILE A 130 -15.00 -12.40 -11.32
N ARG A 131 -15.43 -13.65 -11.46
CA ARG A 131 -16.57 -13.96 -12.31
C ARG A 131 -17.85 -13.34 -11.78
N ASP A 132 -18.55 -12.63 -12.65
CA ASP A 132 -19.88 -12.06 -12.38
C ASP A 132 -19.93 -11.16 -11.12
N PHE A 133 -18.86 -10.40 -10.85
CA PHE A 133 -18.75 -9.55 -9.66
C PHE A 133 -19.92 -8.57 -9.49
N LYS A 134 -20.44 -8.04 -10.60
CA LYS A 134 -21.63 -7.19 -10.58
C LYS A 134 -22.86 -7.94 -10.05
N LEU A 135 -22.98 -9.23 -10.34
CA LEU A 135 -24.06 -10.07 -9.82
C LEU A 135 -23.88 -10.32 -8.33
N ILE A 136 -22.62 -10.51 -7.86
CA ILE A 136 -22.31 -10.63 -6.43
C ILE A 136 -22.79 -9.38 -5.69
N ASN A 137 -22.45 -8.18 -6.16
CA ASN A 137 -22.91 -6.93 -5.55
C ASN A 137 -24.43 -6.80 -5.56
N SER A 138 -25.09 -7.21 -6.65
CA SER A 138 -26.55 -7.15 -6.74
C SER A 138 -27.26 -8.14 -5.82
N SER A 139 -26.66 -9.31 -5.54
CA SER A 139 -27.26 -10.38 -4.76
C SER A 139 -26.95 -10.26 -3.25
N TYR A 140 -25.72 -9.85 -2.89
CA TYR A 140 -25.22 -9.83 -1.52
C TYR A 140 -25.01 -8.40 -0.97
N GLY A 141 -25.09 -7.38 -1.84
CA GLY A 141 -24.83 -5.99 -1.51
C GLY A 141 -23.34 -5.60 -1.61
N ASP A 142 -23.08 -4.30 -1.82
CA ASP A 142 -21.73 -3.76 -2.04
C ASP A 142 -20.76 -4.05 -0.88
N LYS A 143 -21.25 -4.06 0.37
CA LYS A 143 -20.41 -4.36 1.54
C LYS A 143 -19.82 -5.78 1.50
N ILE A 144 -20.55 -6.74 0.99
CA ILE A 144 -20.07 -8.13 0.83
C ILE A 144 -19.11 -8.19 -0.36
N GLY A 145 -19.39 -7.48 -1.46
CA GLY A 145 -18.44 -7.33 -2.56
C GLY A 145 -17.11 -6.75 -2.11
N ASP A 146 -17.13 -5.71 -1.28
CA ASP A 146 -15.93 -5.12 -0.67
C ASP A 146 -15.15 -6.14 0.19
N GLN A 147 -15.85 -6.97 0.97
CA GLN A 147 -15.22 -8.04 1.73
C GLN A 147 -14.54 -9.09 0.84
N VAL A 148 -15.17 -9.44 -0.29
CA VAL A 148 -14.58 -10.36 -1.29
C VAL A 148 -13.30 -9.76 -1.86
N LEU A 149 -13.30 -8.48 -2.26
CA LEU A 149 -12.11 -7.80 -2.77
C LEU A 149 -10.98 -7.75 -1.74
N CYS A 150 -11.28 -7.40 -0.49
CA CYS A 150 -10.31 -7.37 0.60
C CYS A 150 -9.78 -8.77 0.95
N TYR A 151 -10.63 -9.79 0.86
CA TYR A 151 -10.24 -11.19 1.08
C TYR A 151 -9.23 -11.64 0.02
N LEU A 152 -9.52 -11.44 -1.26
CA LEU A 152 -8.63 -11.81 -2.37
C LEU A 152 -7.30 -11.06 -2.30
N ALA A 153 -7.32 -9.75 -2.04
CA ALA A 153 -6.11 -8.96 -1.89
C ALA A 153 -5.18 -9.51 -0.80
N ARG A 154 -5.74 -9.87 0.37
CA ARG A 154 -4.99 -10.46 1.49
C ARG A 154 -4.47 -11.86 1.15
N THR A 155 -5.26 -12.65 0.45
CA THR A 155 -4.87 -14.00 0.03
C THR A 155 -3.69 -13.93 -0.95
N TYR A 156 -3.76 -13.10 -1.98
CA TYR A 156 -2.67 -12.93 -2.94
C TYR A 156 -1.39 -12.37 -2.28
N ALA A 157 -1.53 -11.43 -1.33
CA ALA A 157 -0.39 -10.92 -0.59
C ALA A 157 0.33 -11.98 0.25
N LYS A 158 -0.41 -12.95 0.80
CA LYS A 158 0.18 -14.09 1.52
C LYS A 158 0.86 -15.08 0.58
N MET A 159 0.29 -15.31 -0.60
CA MET A 159 0.81 -16.27 -1.57
C MET A 159 2.05 -15.75 -2.29
N MET A 160 2.18 -14.44 -2.44
CA MET A 160 3.28 -13.79 -3.16
C MET A 160 3.96 -12.72 -2.30
N PRO A 161 4.65 -13.10 -1.20
CA PRO A 161 5.20 -12.12 -0.23
C PRO A 161 6.29 -11.21 -0.82
N HIS A 162 6.90 -11.59 -1.94
CA HIS A 162 7.92 -10.81 -2.64
C HIS A 162 7.44 -10.26 -3.99
N GLY A 163 6.17 -10.51 -4.35
CA GLY A 163 5.56 -10.03 -5.58
C GLY A 163 4.95 -8.63 -5.45
N LEU A 164 4.71 -8.00 -6.60
CA LEU A 164 3.89 -6.80 -6.69
C LEU A 164 2.44 -7.21 -6.94
N ILE A 165 1.53 -6.74 -6.11
CA ILE A 165 0.11 -7.07 -6.21
C ILE A 165 -0.69 -5.80 -6.31
N SER A 166 -1.60 -5.73 -7.27
CA SER A 166 -2.37 -4.54 -7.57
C SER A 166 -3.83 -4.86 -7.83
N ARG A 167 -4.69 -3.93 -7.43
CA ARG A 167 -6.06 -3.86 -7.91
C ARG A 167 -6.05 -3.12 -9.25
N TYR A 168 -6.17 -3.88 -10.34
CA TYR A 168 -5.98 -3.37 -11.69
C TYR A 168 -7.26 -2.72 -12.25
N GLY A 169 -8.41 -3.20 -11.81
CA GLY A 169 -9.75 -2.72 -12.17
C GLY A 169 -10.70 -2.83 -10.99
N SER A 170 -12.01 -2.77 -11.24
CA SER A 170 -13.04 -2.90 -10.20
C SER A 170 -12.95 -4.25 -9.47
N ASP A 171 -12.80 -5.31 -10.25
CA ASP A 171 -12.84 -6.72 -9.87
C ASP A 171 -11.64 -7.53 -10.41
N GLN A 172 -10.59 -6.81 -10.86
CA GLN A 172 -9.41 -7.37 -11.48
C GLN A 172 -8.16 -7.13 -10.66
N PHE A 173 -7.34 -8.17 -10.53
CA PHE A 173 -6.06 -8.13 -9.85
C PHE A 173 -4.94 -8.53 -10.80
N VAL A 174 -3.78 -7.95 -10.58
CA VAL A 174 -2.54 -8.29 -11.29
C VAL A 174 -1.45 -8.53 -10.27
N CYS A 175 -0.77 -9.66 -10.40
CA CYS A 175 0.34 -10.06 -9.56
C CYS A 175 1.57 -10.30 -10.44
N LEU A 176 2.66 -9.59 -10.17
CA LEU A 176 3.96 -9.80 -10.78
C LEU A 176 4.88 -10.45 -9.77
N ALA A 177 5.30 -11.66 -10.04
CA ALA A 177 6.23 -12.41 -9.20
C ALA A 177 7.52 -12.72 -9.96
N TYR A 178 8.59 -13.07 -9.24
CA TYR A 178 9.87 -13.45 -9.82
C TYR A 178 10.50 -14.61 -9.06
N GLY A 179 11.43 -15.29 -9.72
CA GLY A 179 12.07 -16.51 -9.23
C GLY A 179 11.35 -17.78 -9.70
N ASP A 180 11.77 -18.92 -9.19
CA ASP A 180 11.16 -20.21 -9.53
C ASP A 180 9.80 -20.35 -8.80
N MET A 181 8.73 -20.20 -9.56
CA MET A 181 7.35 -20.41 -9.08
C MET A 181 6.72 -21.58 -9.85
N ASP A 182 6.10 -22.48 -9.10
CA ASP A 182 5.25 -23.51 -9.71
C ASP A 182 3.84 -22.94 -9.94
N LEU A 183 3.54 -22.63 -11.19
CA LEU A 183 2.23 -22.13 -11.64
C LEU A 183 1.48 -23.22 -12.43
N SER A 184 1.80 -24.49 -12.19
CA SER A 184 1.11 -25.62 -12.82
C SER A 184 -0.39 -25.58 -12.58
N LEU A 185 -1.14 -26.19 -13.50
CA LEU A 185 -2.60 -26.28 -13.41
C LEU A 185 -3.08 -26.91 -12.09
N ASP A 186 -2.33 -27.88 -11.54
CA ASP A 186 -2.66 -28.53 -10.29
C ASP A 186 -2.52 -27.61 -9.09
N ILE A 187 -1.49 -26.76 -9.07
CA ILE A 187 -1.31 -25.73 -8.04
C ILE A 187 -2.41 -24.67 -8.15
N MET A 188 -2.65 -24.16 -9.36
CA MET A 188 -3.69 -23.15 -9.57
C MET A 188 -5.09 -23.65 -9.23
N LYS A 189 -5.36 -24.92 -9.48
CA LYS A 189 -6.64 -25.56 -9.09
C LYS A 189 -6.79 -25.61 -7.58
N ARG A 190 -5.77 -26.06 -6.84
CA ARG A 190 -5.78 -26.05 -5.35
C ARG A 190 -5.96 -24.63 -4.79
N VAL A 191 -5.27 -23.64 -5.36
CA VAL A 191 -5.45 -22.24 -4.98
C VAL A 191 -6.87 -21.77 -5.17
N THR A 192 -7.49 -22.13 -6.30
CA THR A 192 -8.88 -21.76 -6.60
C THR A 192 -9.85 -22.42 -5.63
N GLU A 193 -9.63 -23.70 -5.31
CA GLU A 193 -10.43 -24.45 -4.33
C GLU A 193 -10.30 -23.84 -2.93
N GLU A 194 -9.08 -23.57 -2.45
CA GLU A 194 -8.81 -22.93 -1.16
C GLU A 194 -9.47 -21.54 -1.06
N ILE A 195 -9.40 -20.75 -2.14
CA ILE A 195 -10.05 -19.45 -2.21
C ILE A 195 -11.57 -19.60 -2.12
N ALA A 196 -12.16 -20.55 -2.84
CA ALA A 196 -13.60 -20.76 -2.84
C ALA A 196 -14.13 -21.26 -1.49
N GLU A 197 -13.38 -22.12 -0.80
CA GLU A 197 -13.74 -22.66 0.51
C GLU A 197 -13.72 -21.60 1.63
N ASN A 198 -12.79 -20.66 1.57
CA ASN A 198 -12.57 -19.64 2.61
C ASN A 198 -13.15 -18.26 2.26
N ALA A 199 -13.82 -18.14 1.14
CA ALA A 199 -14.39 -16.87 0.67
C ALA A 199 -15.56 -16.39 1.56
N PRO A 200 -15.79 -15.06 1.61
CA PRO A 200 -16.95 -14.48 2.32
C PRO A 200 -18.31 -14.89 1.75
N ILE A 201 -18.34 -15.45 0.55
CA ILE A 201 -19.55 -15.95 -0.13
C ILE A 201 -19.33 -17.37 -0.65
N PRO A 202 -20.37 -18.20 -0.70
CA PRO A 202 -20.26 -19.53 -1.30
C PRO A 202 -20.03 -19.44 -2.81
N ASN A 203 -19.31 -20.42 -3.35
CA ASN A 203 -19.07 -20.58 -4.79
C ASN A 203 -18.42 -19.36 -5.46
N LEU A 204 -17.53 -18.63 -4.76
CA LEU A 204 -16.75 -17.59 -5.37
C LEU A 204 -15.89 -18.17 -6.51
N MET A 205 -16.06 -17.66 -7.70
CA MET A 205 -15.29 -18.08 -8.88
C MET A 205 -14.36 -16.96 -9.34
N VAL A 206 -13.08 -17.28 -9.47
CA VAL A 206 -12.05 -16.38 -9.99
C VAL A 206 -11.43 -17.02 -11.23
N LYS A 207 -11.31 -16.26 -12.31
CA LYS A 207 -10.61 -16.67 -13.52
C LYS A 207 -9.18 -16.18 -13.46
N TYR A 208 -8.24 -17.01 -13.84
CA TYR A 208 -6.82 -16.68 -13.87
C TYR A 208 -6.28 -16.71 -15.30
N GLY A 209 -5.45 -15.73 -15.63
CA GLY A 209 -4.60 -15.74 -16.80
C GLY A 209 -3.14 -15.72 -16.34
N ILE A 210 -2.34 -16.62 -16.85
CA ILE A 210 -0.94 -16.77 -16.47
C ILE A 210 -0.07 -16.49 -17.69
N TYR A 211 0.95 -15.67 -17.50
CA TYR A 211 2.00 -15.41 -18.48
C TYR A 211 3.34 -15.72 -17.79
N GLU A 212 3.85 -16.93 -18.03
CA GLU A 212 5.12 -17.41 -17.51
C GLU A 212 6.28 -16.88 -18.34
N ASP A 213 7.46 -16.77 -17.73
CA ASP A 213 8.70 -16.33 -18.37
C ASP A 213 8.47 -15.10 -19.26
N ILE A 214 7.95 -14.03 -18.65
CA ILE A 214 7.56 -12.82 -19.40
C ILE A 214 8.77 -12.18 -20.08
N ASP A 215 8.55 -11.68 -21.28
CA ASP A 215 9.54 -10.86 -21.98
C ASP A 215 9.64 -9.48 -21.34
N ILE A 216 10.67 -9.29 -20.51
CA ILE A 216 10.91 -8.04 -19.77
C ILE A 216 11.28 -6.84 -20.66
N SER A 217 11.56 -7.06 -21.95
CA SER A 217 11.79 -5.98 -22.91
C SER A 217 10.52 -5.25 -23.31
N LEU A 218 9.37 -5.88 -23.07
CA LEU A 218 8.05 -5.32 -23.40
C LEU A 218 7.61 -4.27 -22.37
N PRO A 219 6.81 -3.29 -22.79
CA PRO A 219 6.13 -2.39 -21.86
C PRO A 219 5.24 -3.17 -20.88
N VAL A 220 5.20 -2.75 -19.61
CA VAL A 220 4.38 -3.39 -18.56
C VAL A 220 2.90 -3.50 -18.97
N SER A 221 2.37 -2.51 -19.69
CA SER A 221 0.99 -2.55 -20.21
C SER A 221 0.77 -3.73 -21.16
N VAL A 222 1.72 -3.98 -22.07
CA VAL A 222 1.66 -5.10 -23.02
C VAL A 222 1.76 -6.44 -22.29
N ILE A 223 2.60 -6.52 -21.25
CA ILE A 223 2.73 -7.71 -20.39
C ILE A 223 1.36 -8.02 -19.73
N CYS A 224 0.72 -6.99 -19.15
CA CYS A 224 -0.60 -7.14 -18.53
C CYS A 224 -1.67 -7.53 -19.56
N ASP A 225 -1.68 -6.89 -20.75
CA ASP A 225 -2.64 -7.19 -21.79
C ASP A 225 -2.57 -8.66 -22.24
N ARG A 226 -1.36 -9.23 -22.36
CA ARG A 226 -1.16 -10.66 -22.66
C ARG A 226 -1.76 -11.56 -21.56
N GLY A 227 -1.57 -11.23 -20.29
CA GLY A 227 -2.20 -11.95 -19.18
C GLY A 227 -3.73 -11.93 -19.27
N PHE A 228 -4.33 -10.78 -19.55
CA PHE A 228 -5.79 -10.67 -19.70
C PHE A 228 -6.32 -11.32 -20.98
N MET A 229 -5.53 -11.40 -22.06
CA MET A 229 -5.90 -12.17 -23.24
C MET A 229 -6.09 -13.64 -22.94
N ALA A 230 -5.27 -14.23 -22.05
CA ALA A 230 -5.43 -15.61 -21.62
C ALA A 230 -6.79 -15.87 -20.95
N ILE A 231 -7.30 -14.92 -20.14
CA ILE A 231 -8.64 -15.04 -19.56
C ILE A 231 -9.74 -14.96 -20.66
N ARG A 232 -9.59 -14.10 -21.64
CA ARG A 232 -10.57 -13.92 -22.72
C ARG A 232 -10.67 -15.12 -23.64
N SER A 233 -9.55 -15.79 -23.95
CA SER A 233 -9.53 -16.97 -24.80
C SER A 233 -10.34 -18.15 -24.23
N ILE A 234 -10.53 -18.18 -22.90
CA ILE A 234 -11.36 -19.19 -22.22
C ILE A 234 -12.87 -18.89 -22.45
N ARG A 235 -13.26 -17.62 -22.59
CA ARG A 235 -14.68 -17.25 -22.86
C ARG A 235 -15.18 -17.80 -24.18
N ASP A 236 -14.37 -17.71 -25.23
CA ASP A 236 -14.78 -18.06 -26.60
C ASP A 236 -14.97 -19.59 -26.79
N ASN A 237 -14.36 -20.41 -25.91
CA ASN A 237 -14.51 -21.86 -25.96
C ASN A 237 -15.77 -22.41 -25.28
N TYR A 238 -16.45 -21.61 -24.43
CA TYR A 238 -17.68 -22.02 -23.74
C TYR A 238 -18.98 -21.52 -24.40
N GLU A 239 -18.91 -20.55 -25.32
CA GLU A 239 -20.06 -20.08 -26.09
C GLU A 239 -20.29 -20.90 -27.38
N ASN A 240 -19.36 -21.81 -27.72
CA ASN A 240 -19.43 -22.67 -28.90
C ASN A 240 -19.59 -24.18 -28.58
N SER A 241 -20.10 -24.51 -27.35
CA SER A 241 -20.33 -25.90 -26.94
C SER A 241 -21.78 -26.17 -26.63
#